data_2a4fdf0628b038ce6b9304d588ff3895
#
_entry.id   2a4fdf0628b038ce6b9304d588ff3895
#
_cell.length_a   1.000
_cell.length_b   1.000
_cell.length_c   1.000
_cell.angle_alpha   90.00
_cell.angle_beta   90.00
_cell.angle_gamma   90.00
#
_symmetry.space_group_name_H-M   'P 1'
#
loop_
_entity.id
_entity.type
_entity.pdbx_description
1 polymer ?
#
loop_
_entity_poly.entity_id
_entity_poly.type
_entity_poly.pdbx_seq_one_letter_code
_entity_poly.pdbx_strand_id
1 'polypeptide(L)'
;MMSKMETAGSLFSTTDIKKPTKAGFVVLIGSSNVGKSTLMNAMVGHKVSIVTPKIQTTRSRIRGICMHKNTQLVLVDTPGIFAPHNRLERAMVNAAWRGMETVDVCLLVHDCARTQIDDDTKKIIDRFLKNKQKISLILNKIDLVSSERLLARAAELSKMIQFERVFMISAQSGNGVQDLKKWLASQMPESSYLFDPDDLSDMPLRLLAAEILREKLFLNLHQELPYQLTVETDSWKGNDDGSVRVDLSIYVARNGHRGIVLGKSGHTLRRIGTSARLELEKTLGLRVHLFSRVKFRKDWMNEPAHFKTWDLDFNA
;
A
#
# COMPACT_ATOMS: atom_id res chain seq x y z
N MET A 1 39.01 -41.91 -57.31
CA MET A 1 38.99 -40.45 -57.21
C MET A 1 38.35 -40.09 -55.89
N MET A 2 39.12 -39.43 -55.01
CA MET A 2 38.81 -39.17 -53.59
C MET A 2 37.79 -38.05 -53.45
N SER A 3 36.76 -38.27 -52.67
CA SER A 3 35.83 -37.24 -52.23
C SER A 3 36.08 -36.94 -50.73
N LYS A 4 36.28 -35.66 -50.43
CA LYS A 4 36.59 -35.10 -49.11
C LYS A 4 35.36 -35.22 -48.20
N MET A 5 35.58 -35.78 -47.01
CA MET A 5 34.72 -35.60 -45.83
C MET A 5 35.04 -34.25 -45.19
N GLU A 6 34.08 -33.35 -45.23
CA GLU A 6 34.08 -32.15 -44.38
C GLU A 6 33.34 -32.43 -43.09
N THR A 7 34.08 -32.34 -42.02
CA THR A 7 33.63 -32.40 -40.62
C THR A 7 32.84 -31.17 -40.27
N ALA A 8 31.55 -31.32 -40.03
CA ALA A 8 30.68 -30.29 -39.45
C ALA A 8 31.00 -30.14 -37.95
N GLY A 9 31.70 -29.06 -37.63
CA GLY A 9 31.95 -28.67 -36.24
C GLY A 9 30.63 -28.31 -35.54
N SER A 10 30.43 -28.97 -34.41
CA SER A 10 29.32 -28.73 -33.49
C SER A 10 29.41 -27.31 -32.92
N LEU A 11 28.53 -26.45 -33.36
CA LEU A 11 28.18 -25.21 -32.69
C LEU A 11 27.26 -25.54 -31.48
N PHE A 12 27.86 -25.92 -30.36
CA PHE A 12 27.16 -25.87 -29.07
C PHE A 12 27.02 -24.40 -28.70
N SER A 13 25.84 -23.85 -28.96
CA SER A 13 25.36 -22.58 -28.41
C SER A 13 25.48 -22.68 -26.89
N THR A 14 26.26 -21.78 -26.30
CA THR A 14 26.29 -21.51 -24.87
C THR A 14 24.87 -21.32 -24.37
N THR A 15 24.37 -22.30 -23.62
CA THR A 15 23.13 -22.22 -22.89
C THR A 15 23.22 -20.96 -22.01
N ASP A 16 22.39 -19.97 -22.33
CA ASP A 16 22.08 -18.86 -21.40
C ASP A 16 21.58 -19.50 -20.11
N ILE A 17 22.44 -19.62 -19.12
CA ILE A 17 22.08 -20.03 -17.77
C ILE A 17 21.19 -18.90 -17.26
N LYS A 18 19.86 -19.04 -17.41
CA LYS A 18 18.89 -18.11 -16.80
C LYS A 18 19.24 -18.01 -15.33
N LYS A 19 19.65 -16.81 -14.89
CA LYS A 19 19.89 -16.56 -13.48
C LYS A 19 18.64 -17.01 -12.70
N PRO A 20 18.83 -17.69 -11.55
CA PRO A 20 17.71 -18.15 -10.73
C PRO A 20 16.80 -16.95 -10.39
N THR A 21 15.49 -17.19 -10.45
CA THR A 21 14.52 -16.20 -10.02
C THR A 21 14.51 -16.07 -8.50
N LYS A 22 14.16 -14.91 -8.01
CA LYS A 22 14.01 -14.62 -6.60
C LYS A 22 12.64 -13.99 -6.34
N ALA A 23 12.02 -14.31 -5.22
CA ALA A 23 10.80 -13.65 -4.80
C ALA A 23 10.70 -13.65 -3.27
N GLY A 24 10.06 -12.60 -2.71
CA GLY A 24 9.84 -12.55 -1.28
C GLY A 24 8.95 -11.39 -0.86
N PHE A 25 8.55 -11.45 0.41
CA PHE A 25 7.64 -10.49 1.03
C PHE A 25 8.40 -9.44 1.82
N VAL A 26 8.02 -8.17 1.64
CA VAL A 26 8.56 -7.02 2.37
C VAL A 26 7.40 -6.30 3.06
N VAL A 27 7.38 -6.24 4.37
CA VAL A 27 6.34 -5.52 5.10
C VAL A 27 6.76 -4.08 5.41
N LEU A 28 5.85 -3.14 5.15
CA LEU A 28 5.98 -1.73 5.53
C LEU A 28 5.20 -1.51 6.83
N ILE A 29 5.91 -1.23 7.93
CA ILE A 29 5.32 -0.95 9.22
C ILE A 29 5.70 0.46 9.69
N GLY A 30 4.87 1.07 10.51
CA GLY A 30 5.12 2.41 11.06
C GLY A 30 3.82 3.04 11.52
N SER A 31 3.93 4.13 12.26
CA SER A 31 2.78 4.91 12.70
C SER A 31 1.97 5.47 11.52
N SER A 32 0.83 6.10 11.79
CA SER A 32 -0.01 6.67 10.73
C SER A 32 0.71 7.84 10.03
N ASN A 33 0.47 7.98 8.72
CA ASN A 33 0.94 9.10 7.87
C ASN A 33 2.46 9.23 7.69
N VAL A 34 3.23 8.21 8.01
CA VAL A 34 4.70 8.20 7.77
C VAL A 34 5.07 7.99 6.30
N GLY A 35 4.09 7.65 5.44
CA GLY A 35 4.27 7.50 3.99
C GLY A 35 4.46 6.06 3.51
N LYS A 36 3.95 5.04 4.23
CA LYS A 36 4.01 3.63 3.81
C LYS A 36 3.38 3.41 2.43
N SER A 37 2.13 3.80 2.25
CA SER A 37 1.39 3.67 0.98
C SER A 37 2.03 4.50 -0.14
N THR A 38 2.57 5.68 0.18
CA THR A 38 3.32 6.50 -0.79
C THR A 38 4.59 5.77 -1.25
N LEU A 39 5.32 5.17 -0.31
CA LEU A 39 6.52 4.38 -0.62
C LEU A 39 6.17 3.15 -1.47
N MET A 40 5.10 2.43 -1.13
CA MET A 40 4.64 1.29 -1.94
C MET A 40 4.33 1.72 -3.37
N ASN A 41 3.55 2.78 -3.57
CA ASN A 41 3.23 3.30 -4.89
C ASN A 41 4.50 3.72 -5.66
N ALA A 42 5.48 4.37 -5.00
CA ALA A 42 6.74 4.76 -5.61
C ALA A 42 7.60 3.55 -6.03
N MET A 43 7.59 2.47 -5.26
CA MET A 43 8.34 1.25 -5.58
C MET A 43 7.69 0.44 -6.71
N VAL A 44 6.35 0.35 -6.72
CA VAL A 44 5.58 -0.31 -7.80
C VAL A 44 5.63 0.51 -9.09
N GLY A 45 5.70 1.84 -8.97
CA GLY A 45 5.64 2.77 -10.11
C GLY A 45 4.22 3.13 -10.54
N HIS A 46 3.22 2.57 -9.87
CA HIS A 46 1.80 2.80 -10.12
C HIS A 46 1.04 2.98 -8.80
N LYS A 47 -0.15 3.59 -8.89
CA LYS A 47 -1.01 3.73 -7.72
C LYS A 47 -1.75 2.43 -7.44
N VAL A 48 -1.32 1.71 -6.43
CA VAL A 48 -1.96 0.47 -5.93
C VAL A 48 -2.56 0.65 -4.54
N SER A 49 -2.19 1.71 -3.81
CA SER A 49 -2.75 2.07 -2.51
C SER A 49 -3.15 3.54 -2.49
N ILE A 50 -4.22 3.85 -1.76
CA ILE A 50 -4.68 5.23 -1.61
C ILE A 50 -3.81 6.00 -0.61
N VAL A 51 -3.68 7.31 -0.83
CA VAL A 51 -2.84 8.18 -0.01
C VAL A 51 -3.61 9.42 0.42
N THR A 52 -3.74 9.62 1.73
CA THR A 52 -4.29 10.86 2.28
C THR A 52 -3.47 11.36 3.48
N PRO A 53 -3.53 12.65 3.83
CA PRO A 53 -2.90 13.16 5.05
C PRO A 53 -3.64 12.74 6.33
N LYS A 54 -4.77 12.05 6.22
CA LYS A 54 -5.59 11.61 7.36
C LYS A 54 -5.13 10.26 7.88
N ILE A 55 -5.26 10.04 9.18
CA ILE A 55 -5.02 8.74 9.81
C ILE A 55 -6.01 7.69 9.28
N GLN A 56 -5.74 6.41 9.47
CA GLN A 56 -6.62 5.28 9.06
C GLN A 56 -6.96 5.27 7.55
N THR A 57 -6.07 5.80 6.71
CA THR A 57 -6.26 5.76 5.26
C THR A 57 -6.27 4.32 4.75
N THR A 58 -5.28 3.51 5.11
CA THR A 58 -5.19 2.09 4.78
C THR A 58 -5.97 1.28 5.82
N ARG A 59 -7.00 0.53 5.40
CA ARG A 59 -7.82 -0.33 6.27
C ARG A 59 -7.52 -1.81 6.10
N SER A 60 -7.12 -2.22 4.92
CA SER A 60 -6.77 -3.60 4.56
C SER A 60 -5.28 -3.74 4.33
N ARG A 61 -4.78 -4.98 4.39
CA ARG A 61 -3.45 -5.26 3.85
C ARG A 61 -3.52 -5.22 2.33
N ILE A 62 -2.66 -4.42 1.73
CA ILE A 62 -2.55 -4.29 0.28
C ILE A 62 -1.18 -4.83 -0.12
N ARG A 63 -1.15 -5.72 -1.12
CA ARG A 63 0.10 -6.19 -1.70
C ARG A 63 0.37 -5.44 -3.00
N GLY A 64 1.52 -4.77 -3.04
CA GLY A 64 2.05 -4.16 -4.26
C GLY A 64 3.17 -5.03 -4.79
N ILE A 65 3.14 -5.33 -6.07
CA ILE A 65 4.09 -6.22 -6.74
C ILE A 65 5.00 -5.39 -7.62
N CYS A 66 6.30 -5.57 -7.48
CA CYS A 66 7.24 -4.92 -8.39
C CYS A 66 8.43 -5.79 -8.71
N MET A 67 8.87 -5.72 -9.95
CA MET A 67 10.04 -6.43 -10.44
C MET A 67 11.32 -5.59 -10.30
N HIS A 68 12.42 -6.21 -9.91
CA HIS A 68 13.77 -5.69 -10.06
C HIS A 68 14.67 -6.75 -10.69
N LYS A 69 14.96 -6.62 -12.00
CA LYS A 69 15.64 -7.65 -12.79
C LYS A 69 14.87 -8.99 -12.71
N ASN A 70 15.51 -10.04 -12.20
CA ASN A 70 14.94 -11.38 -11.97
C ASN A 70 14.38 -11.59 -10.55
N THR A 71 14.12 -10.51 -9.82
CA THR A 71 13.59 -10.58 -8.44
C THR A 71 12.22 -9.93 -8.36
N GLN A 72 11.24 -10.65 -7.84
CA GLN A 72 9.91 -10.13 -7.52
C GLN A 72 9.86 -9.70 -6.05
N LEU A 73 9.51 -8.45 -5.81
CA LEU A 73 9.28 -7.90 -4.46
C LEU A 73 7.78 -7.76 -4.24
N VAL A 74 7.25 -8.45 -3.25
CA VAL A 74 5.86 -8.33 -2.81
C VAL A 74 5.81 -7.45 -1.58
N LEU A 75 5.46 -6.19 -1.78
CA LEU A 75 5.38 -5.18 -0.73
C LEU A 75 4.03 -5.30 -0.02
N VAL A 76 4.03 -5.40 1.29
CA VAL A 76 2.81 -5.47 2.10
C VAL A 76 2.63 -4.14 2.83
N ASP A 77 1.69 -3.30 2.33
CA ASP A 77 1.26 -2.09 3.04
C ASP A 77 0.29 -2.49 4.15
N THR A 78 0.59 -2.06 5.36
CA THR A 78 -0.23 -2.37 6.53
C THR A 78 -0.95 -1.12 7.01
N PRO A 79 -2.13 -1.26 7.66
CA PRO A 79 -2.68 -0.18 8.47
C PRO A 79 -1.61 0.39 9.40
N GLY A 80 -1.65 1.71 9.66
CA GLY A 80 -0.74 2.32 10.61
C GLY A 80 -0.92 1.72 12.01
N ILE A 81 0.16 1.60 12.77
CA ILE A 81 0.08 1.26 14.19
C ILE A 81 -0.35 2.52 14.95
N PHE A 82 -1.39 2.39 15.76
CA PHE A 82 -1.96 3.44 16.61
C PHE A 82 -2.74 2.82 17.77
N ALA A 83 -3.14 3.64 18.75
CA ALA A 83 -3.99 3.18 19.85
C ALA A 83 -5.44 3.00 19.35
N PRO A 84 -6.01 1.77 19.35
CA PRO A 84 -7.34 1.52 18.80
C PRO A 84 -8.44 1.87 19.81
N HIS A 85 -9.53 2.49 19.33
CA HIS A 85 -10.70 2.89 20.13
C HIS A 85 -11.95 2.02 19.88
N ASN A 86 -12.02 1.31 18.75
CA ASN A 86 -13.16 0.49 18.37
C ASN A 86 -12.72 -0.87 17.80
N ARG A 87 -13.71 -1.75 17.51
CA ARG A 87 -13.44 -3.10 16.98
C ARG A 87 -12.69 -3.08 15.65
N LEU A 88 -13.12 -2.25 14.71
CA LEU A 88 -12.48 -2.15 13.41
C LEU A 88 -11.01 -1.74 13.55
N GLU A 89 -10.72 -0.75 14.39
CA GLU A 89 -9.36 -0.28 14.64
C GLU A 89 -8.48 -1.36 15.30
N ARG A 90 -9.04 -2.14 16.25
CA ARG A 90 -8.31 -3.29 16.81
C ARG A 90 -7.96 -4.32 15.75
N ALA A 91 -8.91 -4.66 14.89
CA ALA A 91 -8.68 -5.60 13.80
C ALA A 91 -7.62 -5.09 12.81
N MET A 92 -7.64 -3.79 12.48
CA MET A 92 -6.61 -3.16 11.64
C MET A 92 -5.21 -3.25 12.27
N VAL A 93 -5.07 -2.91 13.54
CA VAL A 93 -3.78 -2.99 14.26
C VAL A 93 -3.30 -4.44 14.35
N ASN A 94 -4.19 -5.39 14.63
CA ASN A 94 -3.85 -6.81 14.66
C ASN A 94 -3.43 -7.33 13.28
N ALA A 95 -4.10 -6.91 12.20
CA ALA A 95 -3.69 -7.27 10.84
C ALA A 95 -2.30 -6.73 10.49
N ALA A 96 -1.96 -5.50 10.94
CA ALA A 96 -0.62 -4.96 10.79
C ALA A 96 0.44 -5.82 11.48
N TRP A 97 0.16 -6.29 12.71
CA TRP A 97 1.07 -7.15 13.45
C TRP A 97 1.22 -8.55 12.84
N ARG A 98 0.13 -9.20 12.42
CA ARG A 98 0.17 -10.50 11.73
C ARG A 98 0.95 -10.46 10.42
N GLY A 99 0.92 -9.32 9.73
CA GLY A 99 1.67 -9.13 8.48
C GLY A 99 3.19 -9.30 8.61
N MET A 100 3.74 -9.32 9.85
CA MET A 100 5.18 -9.44 10.09
C MET A 100 5.66 -10.87 10.39
N GLU A 101 4.74 -11.82 10.58
CA GLU A 101 5.11 -13.16 11.06
C GLU A 101 5.74 -14.04 9.96
N THR A 102 5.46 -13.73 8.70
CA THR A 102 5.84 -14.57 7.55
C THR A 102 6.44 -13.74 6.41
N VAL A 103 7.35 -12.82 6.73
CA VAL A 103 7.98 -11.96 5.71
C VAL A 103 9.50 -12.08 5.76
N ASP A 104 10.13 -11.85 4.62
CA ASP A 104 11.58 -11.93 4.47
C ASP A 104 12.27 -10.67 5.01
N VAL A 105 11.65 -9.50 4.86
CA VAL A 105 12.18 -8.21 5.33
C VAL A 105 11.10 -7.35 5.97
N CYS A 106 11.42 -6.79 7.16
CA CYS A 106 10.60 -5.80 7.85
C CYS A 106 11.23 -4.41 7.71
N LEU A 107 10.44 -3.42 7.25
CA LEU A 107 10.84 -2.03 7.11
C LEU A 107 10.04 -1.13 8.07
N LEU A 108 10.70 -0.54 9.06
CA LEU A 108 10.12 0.52 9.88
C LEU A 108 10.21 1.84 9.12
N VAL A 109 9.08 2.37 8.69
CA VAL A 109 8.99 3.68 8.04
C VAL A 109 8.73 4.75 9.08
N HIS A 110 9.62 5.75 9.15
CA HIS A 110 9.53 6.88 10.06
C HIS A 110 9.55 8.21 9.30
N ASP A 111 8.70 9.14 9.71
CA ASP A 111 8.59 10.48 9.13
C ASP A 111 9.59 11.43 9.80
N CYS A 112 10.65 11.83 9.09
CA CYS A 112 11.70 12.71 9.62
C CYS A 112 11.22 14.14 9.87
N ALA A 113 10.10 14.57 9.29
CA ALA A 113 9.56 15.90 9.51
C ALA A 113 8.88 16.05 10.88
N ARG A 114 8.59 14.96 11.59
CA ARG A 114 8.07 14.99 12.95
C ARG A 114 9.11 15.56 13.92
N THR A 115 8.63 16.35 14.86
CA THR A 115 9.50 16.98 15.88
C THR A 115 10.09 15.96 16.85
N GLN A 116 9.34 14.90 17.17
CA GLN A 116 9.70 13.86 18.12
C GLN A 116 9.40 12.47 17.57
N ILE A 117 10.05 11.43 18.12
CA ILE A 117 9.67 10.04 17.90
C ILE A 117 8.37 9.80 18.64
N ASP A 118 7.31 9.47 17.88
CA ASP A 118 5.99 9.21 18.44
C ASP A 118 5.94 7.89 19.22
N ASP A 119 4.99 7.79 20.14
CA ASP A 119 4.85 6.63 21.02
C ASP A 119 4.47 5.35 20.26
N ASP A 120 3.81 5.46 19.13
CA ASP A 120 3.49 4.30 18.29
C ASP A 120 4.77 3.74 17.64
N THR A 121 5.69 4.61 17.20
CA THR A 121 7.04 4.18 16.74
C THR A 121 7.81 3.49 17.86
N LYS A 122 7.77 4.00 19.11
CA LYS A 122 8.42 3.37 20.28
C LYS A 122 7.83 1.98 20.55
N LYS A 123 6.49 1.83 20.54
CA LYS A 123 5.82 0.54 20.72
C LYS A 123 6.23 -0.50 19.65
N ILE A 124 6.41 -0.04 18.40
CA ILE A 124 6.90 -0.92 17.32
C ILE A 124 8.31 -1.41 17.67
N ILE A 125 9.22 -0.52 18.01
CA ILE A 125 10.61 -0.84 18.38
C ILE A 125 10.64 -1.80 19.56
N ASP A 126 9.87 -1.54 20.64
CA ASP A 126 9.79 -2.41 21.82
C ASP A 126 9.35 -3.83 21.46
N ARG A 127 8.40 -3.97 20.54
CA ARG A 127 7.95 -5.30 20.10
C ARG A 127 9.05 -6.05 19.33
N PHE A 128 9.79 -5.36 18.45
CA PHE A 128 10.91 -5.97 17.74
C PHE A 128 12.04 -6.39 18.69
N LEU A 129 12.33 -5.59 19.69
CA LEU A 129 13.30 -5.94 20.75
C LEU A 129 12.87 -7.19 21.53
N LYS A 130 11.60 -7.24 21.97
CA LYS A 130 11.04 -8.39 22.69
C LYS A 130 11.10 -9.69 21.89
N ASN A 131 10.80 -9.61 20.59
CA ASN A 131 10.76 -10.77 19.71
C ASN A 131 12.12 -11.11 19.10
N LYS A 132 13.16 -10.30 19.34
CA LYS A 132 14.51 -10.43 18.74
C LYS A 132 14.45 -10.52 17.20
N GLN A 133 13.48 -9.83 16.59
CA GLN A 133 13.30 -9.79 15.14
C GLN A 133 14.17 -8.69 14.54
N LYS A 134 14.71 -8.97 13.35
CA LYS A 134 15.48 -8.00 12.58
C LYS A 134 14.56 -6.99 11.91
N ILE A 135 15.01 -5.74 11.81
CA ILE A 135 14.27 -4.66 11.19
C ILE A 135 15.23 -3.67 10.54
N SER A 136 14.85 -3.13 9.39
CA SER A 136 15.56 -2.04 8.73
C SER A 136 14.76 -0.74 8.85
N LEU A 137 15.45 0.39 8.94
CA LEU A 137 14.85 1.71 9.12
C LEU A 137 14.76 2.46 7.79
N ILE A 138 13.59 3.01 7.52
CA ILE A 138 13.35 3.95 6.43
C ILE A 138 13.06 5.32 7.05
N LEU A 139 14.00 6.24 6.93
CA LEU A 139 13.82 7.66 7.23
C LEU A 139 13.21 8.33 6.01
N ASN A 140 11.88 8.54 6.05
CA ASN A 140 11.12 9.09 4.93
C ASN A 140 10.90 10.60 5.07
N LYS A 141 10.54 11.26 3.98
CA LYS A 141 10.29 12.70 3.84
C LYS A 141 11.56 13.56 4.07
N ILE A 142 12.70 13.06 3.60
CA ILE A 142 13.98 13.80 3.70
C ILE A 142 13.95 15.14 2.98
N ASP A 143 13.06 15.32 2.02
CA ASP A 143 12.79 16.56 1.30
C ASP A 143 12.24 17.69 2.19
N LEU A 144 11.78 17.36 3.41
CA LEU A 144 11.17 18.32 4.35
C LEU A 144 12.10 18.69 5.53
N VAL A 145 13.33 18.18 5.57
CA VAL A 145 14.24 18.37 6.71
C VAL A 145 15.66 18.67 6.25
N SER A 146 16.45 19.34 7.12
CA SER A 146 17.88 19.53 6.89
C SER A 146 18.68 18.24 7.14
N SER A 147 19.89 18.17 6.58
CA SER A 147 20.79 17.03 6.77
C SER A 147 21.17 16.80 8.24
N GLU A 148 21.37 17.88 9.01
CA GLU A 148 21.71 17.80 10.43
C GLU A 148 20.57 17.16 11.24
N ARG A 149 19.32 17.57 10.96
CA ARG A 149 18.13 16.99 11.60
C ARG A 149 17.92 15.55 11.23
N LEU A 150 18.19 15.19 9.96
CA LEU A 150 18.10 13.82 9.47
C LEU A 150 19.10 12.91 10.18
N LEU A 151 20.36 13.34 10.29
CA LEU A 151 21.41 12.58 10.99
C LEU A 151 21.14 12.46 12.48
N ALA A 152 20.66 13.53 13.13
CA ALA A 152 20.25 13.49 14.53
C ALA A 152 19.13 12.47 14.77
N ARG A 153 18.12 12.41 13.86
CA ARG A 153 17.02 11.45 13.95
C ARG A 153 17.49 10.02 13.75
N ALA A 154 18.40 9.79 12.80
CA ALA A 154 19.03 8.47 12.58
C ALA A 154 19.76 8.00 13.85
N ALA A 155 20.55 8.86 14.46
CA ALA A 155 21.29 8.56 15.69
C ALA A 155 20.34 8.29 16.89
N GLU A 156 19.26 9.06 17.02
CA GLU A 156 18.26 8.89 18.10
C GLU A 156 17.58 7.52 18.00
N LEU A 157 17.09 7.14 16.83
CA LEU A 157 16.45 5.84 16.61
C LEU A 157 17.44 4.67 16.76
N SER A 158 18.68 4.84 16.30
CA SER A 158 19.73 3.79 16.41
C SER A 158 20.19 3.53 17.84
N LYS A 159 19.95 4.45 18.77
CA LYS A 159 20.16 4.21 20.21
C LYS A 159 19.07 3.32 20.82
N MET A 160 17.89 3.26 20.22
CA MET A 160 16.77 2.47 20.74
C MET A 160 16.86 1.01 20.33
N ILE A 161 17.30 0.73 19.09
CA ILE A 161 17.43 -0.61 18.53
C ILE A 161 18.53 -0.63 17.45
N GLN A 162 19.23 -1.76 17.33
CA GLN A 162 20.15 -1.96 16.21
C GLN A 162 19.39 -2.33 14.95
N PHE A 163 19.41 -1.45 13.93
CA PHE A 163 18.84 -1.72 12.62
C PHE A 163 19.83 -2.48 11.73
N GLU A 164 19.32 -3.40 10.89
CA GLU A 164 20.16 -4.07 9.87
C GLU A 164 20.67 -3.07 8.82
N ARG A 165 19.81 -2.13 8.42
CA ARG A 165 20.13 -1.09 7.46
C ARG A 165 19.29 0.16 7.75
N VAL A 166 19.85 1.32 7.40
CA VAL A 166 19.13 2.61 7.45
C VAL A 166 19.11 3.20 6.06
N PHE A 167 17.92 3.54 5.56
CA PHE A 167 17.71 4.24 4.29
C PHE A 167 17.12 5.61 4.55
N MET A 168 17.61 6.58 3.81
CA MET A 168 17.13 7.96 3.83
C MET A 168 16.46 8.24 2.48
N ILE A 169 15.13 8.42 2.47
CA ILE A 169 14.36 8.52 1.23
C ILE A 169 13.34 9.66 1.26
N SER A 170 12.93 10.08 0.07
CA SER A 170 11.66 10.76 -0.14
C SER A 170 10.78 9.89 -1.03
N ALA A 171 9.77 9.26 -0.44
CA ALA A 171 8.80 8.47 -1.21
C ALA A 171 8.00 9.33 -2.20
N GLN A 172 7.84 10.63 -1.92
CA GLN A 172 7.13 11.58 -2.77
C GLN A 172 7.92 11.95 -4.03
N SER A 173 9.23 12.20 -3.90
CA SER A 173 10.10 12.57 -5.02
C SER A 173 10.79 11.38 -5.70
N GLY A 174 10.77 10.20 -5.05
CA GLY A 174 11.48 9.01 -5.51
C GLY A 174 12.97 8.95 -5.10
N ASN A 175 13.48 9.97 -4.42
CA ASN A 175 14.89 10.01 -3.99
C ASN A 175 15.18 8.85 -3.01
N GLY A 176 16.26 8.08 -3.25
CA GLY A 176 16.68 6.93 -2.45
C GLY A 176 15.84 5.65 -2.65
N VAL A 177 14.70 5.71 -3.35
CA VAL A 177 13.79 4.55 -3.54
C VAL A 177 14.43 3.45 -4.39
N GLN A 178 15.22 3.81 -5.41
CA GLN A 178 15.90 2.82 -6.26
C GLN A 178 16.99 2.06 -5.51
N ASP A 179 17.73 2.70 -4.63
CA ASP A 179 18.75 2.05 -3.79
C ASP A 179 18.11 1.08 -2.79
N LEU A 180 16.99 1.48 -2.19
CA LEU A 180 16.16 0.61 -1.35
C LEU A 180 15.69 -0.61 -2.15
N LYS A 181 15.14 -0.41 -3.35
CA LYS A 181 14.64 -1.50 -4.22
C LYS A 181 15.77 -2.47 -4.59
N LYS A 182 16.93 -1.96 -4.93
CA LYS A 182 18.14 -2.78 -5.25
C LYS A 182 18.58 -3.61 -4.04
N TRP A 183 18.62 -3.01 -2.86
CA TRP A 183 19.00 -3.73 -1.64
C TRP A 183 17.98 -4.81 -1.29
N LEU A 184 16.68 -4.49 -1.31
CA LEU A 184 15.62 -5.47 -1.06
C LEU A 184 15.73 -6.66 -2.01
N ALA A 185 15.97 -6.43 -3.29
CA ALA A 185 16.15 -7.51 -4.26
C ALA A 185 17.36 -8.43 -3.92
N SER A 186 18.39 -7.90 -3.26
CA SER A 186 19.52 -8.71 -2.80
C SER A 186 19.20 -9.59 -1.59
N GLN A 187 18.19 -9.21 -0.81
CA GLN A 187 17.77 -9.94 0.40
C GLN A 187 16.78 -11.08 0.11
N MET A 188 16.16 -11.09 -1.08
CA MET A 188 15.14 -12.08 -1.41
C MET A 188 15.73 -13.47 -1.63
N PRO A 189 15.06 -14.52 -1.13
CA PRO A 189 15.46 -15.90 -1.36
C PRO A 189 15.28 -16.32 -2.82
N GLU A 190 15.99 -17.36 -3.25
CA GLU A 190 15.74 -18.03 -4.51
C GLU A 190 14.37 -18.71 -4.44
N SER A 191 13.50 -18.36 -5.38
CA SER A 191 12.12 -18.83 -5.46
C SER A 191 11.55 -18.61 -6.87
N SER A 192 10.53 -19.37 -7.24
CA SER A 192 9.65 -19.00 -8.34
C SER A 192 8.90 -17.71 -8.00
N TYR A 193 8.43 -16.99 -9.02
CA TYR A 193 7.58 -15.83 -8.78
C TYR A 193 6.28 -16.24 -8.10
N LEU A 194 5.84 -15.41 -7.15
CA LEU A 194 4.64 -15.64 -6.33
C LEU A 194 3.37 -15.15 -7.02
N PHE A 195 3.52 -14.18 -7.93
CA PHE A 195 2.48 -13.57 -8.74
C PHE A 195 2.94 -13.46 -10.18
N ASP A 196 2.02 -13.20 -11.12
CA ASP A 196 2.40 -12.89 -12.49
C ASP A 196 3.34 -11.66 -12.49
N PRO A 197 4.45 -11.70 -13.25
CA PRO A 197 5.38 -10.56 -13.34
C PRO A 197 4.75 -9.25 -13.81
N ASP A 198 3.64 -9.31 -14.54
CA ASP A 198 2.90 -8.15 -15.02
C ASP A 198 1.86 -7.64 -14.02
N ASP A 199 1.60 -8.38 -12.94
CA ASP A 199 0.71 -7.93 -11.87
C ASP A 199 1.35 -6.79 -11.07
N LEU A 200 0.55 -5.75 -10.79
CA LEU A 200 0.97 -4.61 -9.96
C LEU A 200 0.46 -4.74 -8.53
N SER A 201 -0.61 -5.49 -8.31
CA SER A 201 -1.25 -5.69 -7.01
C SER A 201 -2.18 -6.89 -7.05
N ASP A 202 -2.40 -7.52 -5.91
CA ASP A 202 -3.45 -8.53 -5.71
C ASP A 202 -4.82 -7.92 -5.39
N MET A 203 -4.95 -6.59 -5.39
CA MET A 203 -6.19 -5.90 -5.07
C MET A 203 -7.23 -6.08 -6.19
N PRO A 204 -8.42 -6.62 -5.90
CA PRO A 204 -9.49 -6.70 -6.88
C PRO A 204 -9.89 -5.30 -7.38
N LEU A 205 -10.13 -5.14 -8.69
CA LEU A 205 -10.51 -3.85 -9.29
C LEU A 205 -11.75 -3.22 -8.64
N ARG A 206 -12.70 -4.03 -8.16
CA ARG A 206 -13.87 -3.57 -7.42
C ARG A 206 -13.47 -2.88 -6.11
N LEU A 207 -12.49 -3.43 -5.38
CA LEU A 207 -12.00 -2.83 -4.15
C LEU A 207 -11.20 -1.56 -4.46
N LEU A 208 -10.36 -1.58 -5.50
CA LEU A 208 -9.61 -0.40 -5.94
C LEU A 208 -10.53 0.77 -6.26
N ALA A 209 -11.65 0.54 -6.96
CA ALA A 209 -12.62 1.59 -7.26
C ALA A 209 -13.25 2.19 -5.99
N ALA A 210 -13.62 1.34 -5.04
CA ALA A 210 -14.16 1.78 -3.75
C ALA A 210 -13.13 2.60 -2.96
N GLU A 211 -11.87 2.16 -2.93
CA GLU A 211 -10.78 2.84 -2.25
C GLU A 211 -10.45 4.20 -2.89
N ILE A 212 -10.40 4.30 -4.23
CA ILE A 212 -10.18 5.58 -4.90
C ILE A 212 -11.31 6.57 -4.58
N LEU A 213 -12.58 6.16 -4.60
CA LEU A 213 -13.68 7.05 -4.18
C LEU A 213 -13.54 7.42 -2.70
N ARG A 214 -13.18 6.48 -1.82
CA ARG A 214 -12.94 6.74 -0.40
C ARG A 214 -11.81 7.74 -0.17
N GLU A 215 -10.72 7.67 -0.93
CA GLU A 215 -9.65 8.66 -0.91
C GLU A 215 -10.18 10.08 -1.22
N LYS A 216 -10.98 10.23 -2.29
CA LYS A 216 -11.54 11.53 -2.66
C LYS A 216 -12.50 12.05 -1.61
N LEU A 217 -13.26 11.17 -0.96
CA LEU A 217 -14.09 11.54 0.19
C LEU A 217 -13.22 12.01 1.36
N PHE A 218 -12.15 11.28 1.69
CA PHE A 218 -11.21 11.67 2.75
C PHE A 218 -10.55 13.04 2.48
N LEU A 219 -10.17 13.33 1.26
CA LEU A 219 -9.54 14.60 0.89
C LEU A 219 -10.51 15.80 0.97
N ASN A 220 -11.81 15.57 0.73
CA ASN A 220 -12.80 16.64 0.62
C ASN A 220 -13.73 16.81 1.84
N LEU A 221 -13.78 15.82 2.73
CA LEU A 221 -14.59 15.87 3.95
C LEU A 221 -13.70 16.17 5.15
N HIS A 222 -14.28 16.75 6.20
CA HIS A 222 -13.52 17.25 7.35
C HIS A 222 -14.02 16.63 8.66
N GLN A 223 -13.33 16.95 9.76
CA GLN A 223 -13.59 16.45 11.10
C GLN A 223 -13.63 14.92 11.16
N GLU A 224 -14.58 14.32 11.89
CA GLU A 224 -14.71 12.87 12.06
C GLU A 224 -15.44 12.16 10.91
N LEU A 225 -16.08 12.88 10.00
CA LEU A 225 -16.90 12.29 8.94
C LEU A 225 -16.13 11.29 8.05
N PRO A 226 -14.87 11.55 7.63
CA PRO A 226 -14.09 10.56 6.87
C PRO A 226 -13.95 9.22 7.59
N TYR A 227 -13.87 9.20 8.90
CA TYR A 227 -13.70 7.98 9.70
C TYR A 227 -15.01 7.22 9.90
N GLN A 228 -16.16 7.89 9.71
CA GLN A 228 -17.49 7.35 9.90
C GLN A 228 -18.19 6.97 8.58
N LEU A 229 -17.41 6.79 7.52
CA LEU A 229 -17.93 6.33 6.23
C LEU A 229 -17.12 5.15 5.69
N THR A 230 -17.75 4.38 4.82
CA THR A 230 -17.11 3.39 3.97
C THR A 230 -17.69 3.41 2.57
N VAL A 231 -17.00 2.80 1.62
CA VAL A 231 -17.43 2.70 0.22
C VAL A 231 -17.40 1.24 -0.20
N GLU A 232 -18.46 0.80 -0.88
CA GLU A 232 -18.56 -0.53 -1.47
C GLU A 232 -18.89 -0.44 -2.95
N THR A 233 -18.39 -1.39 -3.72
CA THR A 233 -18.76 -1.53 -5.13
C THR A 233 -19.95 -2.46 -5.26
N ASP A 234 -21.12 -1.88 -5.56
CA ASP A 234 -22.37 -2.61 -5.77
C ASP A 234 -22.28 -3.44 -7.07
N SER A 235 -21.85 -2.83 -8.18
CA SER A 235 -21.73 -3.48 -9.47
C SER A 235 -20.50 -3.02 -10.26
N TRP A 236 -20.00 -3.93 -11.11
CA TRP A 236 -18.95 -3.68 -12.09
C TRP A 236 -19.34 -4.41 -13.39
N LYS A 237 -19.57 -3.67 -14.47
CA LYS A 237 -20.02 -4.22 -15.75
C LYS A 237 -19.19 -3.64 -16.89
N GLY A 238 -18.62 -4.50 -17.72
CA GLY A 238 -18.06 -4.11 -19.02
C GLY A 238 -19.16 -3.77 -20.00
N ASN A 239 -18.94 -2.78 -20.85
CA ASN A 239 -19.77 -2.42 -21.98
C ASN A 239 -19.11 -2.86 -23.29
N ASP A 240 -19.90 -3.00 -24.37
CA ASP A 240 -19.43 -3.46 -25.67
C ASP A 240 -18.40 -2.50 -26.32
N ASP A 241 -18.40 -1.24 -25.93
CA ASP A 241 -17.45 -0.22 -26.40
C ASP A 241 -16.10 -0.24 -25.64
N GLY A 242 -15.86 -1.24 -24.79
CA GLY A 242 -14.65 -1.36 -23.97
C GLY A 242 -14.64 -0.47 -22.73
N SER A 243 -15.67 0.35 -22.50
CA SER A 243 -15.83 1.10 -21.25
C SER A 243 -16.37 0.22 -20.12
N VAL A 244 -16.25 0.69 -18.88
CA VAL A 244 -16.83 0.00 -17.73
C VAL A 244 -17.82 0.91 -16.99
N ARG A 245 -18.91 0.30 -16.52
CA ARG A 245 -19.85 0.93 -15.57
C ARG A 245 -19.55 0.42 -14.16
N VAL A 246 -19.36 1.36 -13.23
CA VAL A 246 -19.08 1.09 -11.81
C VAL A 246 -20.13 1.82 -10.96
N ASP A 247 -20.91 1.06 -10.20
CA ASP A 247 -21.88 1.60 -9.24
C ASP A 247 -21.31 1.42 -7.82
N LEU A 248 -21.22 2.51 -7.04
CA LEU A 248 -20.67 2.55 -5.69
C LEU A 248 -21.69 3.03 -4.67
N SER A 249 -21.69 2.42 -3.49
CA SER A 249 -22.46 2.88 -2.33
C SER A 249 -21.51 3.45 -1.27
N ILE A 250 -21.80 4.67 -0.84
CA ILE A 250 -21.13 5.35 0.27
C ILE A 250 -22.02 5.18 1.50
N TYR A 251 -21.58 4.40 2.47
CA TYR A 251 -22.29 4.22 3.73
C TYR A 251 -21.79 5.19 4.78
N VAL A 252 -22.73 5.85 5.47
CA VAL A 252 -22.44 6.77 6.56
C VAL A 252 -23.12 6.29 7.84
N ALA A 253 -22.42 6.43 8.98
CA ALA A 253 -22.87 5.93 10.29
C ALA A 253 -24.02 6.75 10.90
N ARG A 254 -24.28 7.98 10.43
CA ARG A 254 -25.34 8.87 10.92
C ARG A 254 -26.13 9.46 9.75
N ASN A 255 -27.46 9.56 9.88
CA ASN A 255 -28.31 10.07 8.81
C ASN A 255 -27.97 11.52 8.42
N GLY A 256 -27.62 12.37 9.39
CA GLY A 256 -27.20 13.76 9.13
C GLY A 256 -25.96 13.87 8.24
N HIS A 257 -25.09 12.88 8.23
CA HIS A 257 -23.89 12.86 7.39
C HIS A 257 -24.21 12.76 5.89
N ARG A 258 -25.37 12.20 5.50
CA ARG A 258 -25.79 12.11 4.09
C ARG A 258 -25.84 13.49 3.44
N GLY A 259 -26.45 14.46 4.12
CA GLY A 259 -26.56 15.84 3.61
C GLY A 259 -25.19 16.49 3.40
N ILE A 260 -24.24 16.24 4.30
CA ILE A 260 -22.88 16.79 4.22
C ILE A 260 -22.11 16.17 3.04
N VAL A 261 -22.20 14.85 2.85
CA VAL A 261 -21.54 14.15 1.73
C VAL A 261 -22.15 14.59 0.39
N LEU A 262 -23.46 14.73 0.30
CA LEU A 262 -24.15 15.22 -0.90
C LEU A 262 -23.77 16.67 -1.20
N GLY A 263 -23.77 17.52 -0.17
CA GLY A 263 -23.63 18.96 -0.32
C GLY A 263 -24.87 19.61 -0.95
N LYS A 264 -24.85 20.94 -1.10
CA LYS A 264 -25.95 21.70 -1.69
C LYS A 264 -26.28 21.19 -3.10
N SER A 265 -27.51 20.74 -3.32
CA SER A 265 -28.00 20.17 -4.60
C SER A 265 -27.10 19.04 -5.17
N GLY A 266 -26.42 18.27 -4.31
CA GLY A 266 -25.53 17.17 -4.73
C GLY A 266 -24.17 17.60 -5.31
N HIS A 267 -23.81 18.88 -5.20
CA HIS A 267 -22.61 19.43 -5.84
C HIS A 267 -21.31 18.82 -5.28
N THR A 268 -21.23 18.61 -3.95
CA THR A 268 -20.02 18.02 -3.32
C THR A 268 -19.79 16.61 -3.83
N LEU A 269 -20.82 15.74 -3.82
CA LEU A 269 -20.70 14.37 -4.30
C LEU A 269 -20.37 14.31 -5.79
N ARG A 270 -20.96 15.18 -6.62
CA ARG A 270 -20.67 15.25 -8.07
C ARG A 270 -19.20 15.58 -8.30
N ARG A 271 -18.64 16.59 -7.61
CA ARG A 271 -17.22 16.96 -7.72
C ARG A 271 -16.30 15.81 -7.30
N ILE A 272 -16.60 15.17 -6.18
CA ILE A 272 -15.84 14.03 -5.64
C ILE A 272 -15.90 12.86 -6.62
N GLY A 273 -17.09 12.51 -7.13
CA GLY A 273 -17.28 11.44 -8.10
C GLY A 273 -16.55 11.69 -9.43
N THR A 274 -16.56 12.94 -9.92
CA THR A 274 -15.78 13.31 -11.12
C THR A 274 -14.28 13.10 -10.89
N SER A 275 -13.74 13.54 -9.75
CA SER A 275 -12.31 13.34 -9.43
C SER A 275 -11.95 11.86 -9.30
N ALA A 276 -12.82 11.05 -8.68
CA ALA A 276 -12.63 9.60 -8.57
C ALA A 276 -12.68 8.92 -9.94
N ARG A 277 -13.63 9.30 -10.80
CA ARG A 277 -13.77 8.76 -12.16
C ARG A 277 -12.50 9.02 -12.99
N LEU A 278 -12.03 10.25 -13.03
CA LEU A 278 -10.83 10.62 -13.79
C LEU A 278 -9.59 9.86 -13.31
N GLU A 279 -9.47 9.63 -12.01
CA GLU A 279 -8.36 8.85 -11.47
C GLU A 279 -8.48 7.36 -11.80
N LEU A 280 -9.69 6.79 -11.75
CA LEU A 280 -9.95 5.42 -12.19
C LEU A 280 -9.60 5.23 -13.66
N GLU A 281 -10.03 6.15 -14.53
CA GLU A 281 -9.71 6.13 -15.95
C GLU A 281 -8.20 6.15 -16.20
N LYS A 282 -7.48 7.01 -15.48
CA LYS A 282 -6.01 7.07 -15.55
C LYS A 282 -5.34 5.77 -15.08
N THR A 283 -5.86 5.17 -14.00
CA THR A 283 -5.28 3.97 -13.39
C THR A 283 -5.54 2.72 -14.23
N LEU A 284 -6.73 2.64 -14.83
CA LEU A 284 -7.18 1.46 -15.58
C LEU A 284 -6.87 1.54 -17.09
N GLY A 285 -6.55 2.74 -17.61
CA GLY A 285 -6.33 2.95 -19.03
C GLY A 285 -7.58 2.81 -19.89
N LEU A 286 -8.78 2.88 -19.31
CA LEU A 286 -10.05 2.72 -19.99
C LEU A 286 -11.11 3.73 -19.52
N ARG A 287 -12.17 3.93 -20.29
CA ARG A 287 -13.26 4.83 -19.96
C ARG A 287 -14.14 4.27 -18.84
N VAL A 288 -14.48 5.09 -17.86
CA VAL A 288 -15.26 4.69 -16.67
C VAL A 288 -16.54 5.52 -16.54
N HIS A 289 -17.68 4.84 -16.43
CA HIS A 289 -18.97 5.43 -16.04
C HIS A 289 -19.18 5.18 -14.54
N LEU A 290 -18.86 6.15 -13.69
CA LEU A 290 -18.94 6.04 -12.25
C LEU A 290 -20.23 6.61 -11.71
N PHE A 291 -20.99 5.80 -10.99
CA PHE A 291 -22.21 6.20 -10.26
C PHE A 291 -22.01 5.97 -8.77
N SER A 292 -22.36 6.96 -7.96
CA SER A 292 -22.24 6.86 -6.51
C SER A 292 -23.51 7.28 -5.80
N ARG A 293 -23.88 6.57 -4.72
CA ARG A 293 -25.05 6.82 -3.90
C ARG A 293 -24.68 6.87 -2.43
N VAL A 294 -25.27 7.78 -1.66
CA VAL A 294 -25.06 7.86 -0.21
C VAL A 294 -26.19 7.15 0.51
N LYS A 295 -25.86 6.16 1.32
CA LYS A 295 -26.78 5.35 2.10
C LYS A 295 -26.47 5.49 3.60
N PHE A 296 -27.50 5.53 4.44
CA PHE A 296 -27.33 5.45 5.88
C PHE A 296 -27.27 3.98 6.31
N ARG A 297 -26.25 3.63 7.12
CA ARG A 297 -26.09 2.30 7.73
C ARG A 297 -25.44 2.48 9.10
N LYS A 298 -26.25 2.42 10.16
CA LYS A 298 -25.86 2.79 11.53
C LYS A 298 -24.61 2.09 12.04
N ASP A 299 -24.54 0.78 11.89
CA ASP A 299 -23.52 -0.06 12.53
C ASP A 299 -22.55 -0.70 11.51
N TRP A 300 -22.32 -0.08 10.36
CA TRP A 300 -21.47 -0.63 9.31
C TRP A 300 -20.06 -1.03 9.81
N MET A 301 -19.53 -0.35 10.82
CA MET A 301 -18.22 -0.65 11.42
C MET A 301 -18.17 -1.99 12.17
N ASN A 302 -19.34 -2.59 12.47
CA ASN A 302 -19.47 -3.86 13.17
C ASN A 302 -20.02 -4.97 12.26
N GLU A 303 -20.11 -4.76 10.96
CA GLU A 303 -20.62 -5.77 10.02
C GLU A 303 -19.50 -6.74 9.61
N PRO A 304 -19.64 -8.06 9.85
CA PRO A 304 -18.61 -9.06 9.53
C PRO A 304 -18.20 -9.06 8.04
N ALA A 305 -19.14 -8.71 7.15
CA ALA A 305 -18.87 -8.67 5.71
C ALA A 305 -17.75 -7.68 5.34
N HIS A 306 -17.68 -6.53 5.98
CA HIS A 306 -16.60 -5.56 5.77
C HIS A 306 -15.24 -6.11 6.19
N PHE A 307 -15.19 -6.76 7.36
CA PHE A 307 -13.96 -7.38 7.87
C PHE A 307 -13.43 -8.42 6.89
N LYS A 308 -14.31 -9.27 6.35
CA LYS A 308 -13.94 -10.25 5.33
C LYS A 308 -13.41 -9.59 4.06
N THR A 309 -14.05 -8.53 3.59
CA THR A 309 -13.62 -7.79 2.38
C THR A 309 -12.22 -7.17 2.56
N TRP A 310 -11.87 -6.75 3.79
CA TRP A 310 -10.58 -6.14 4.10
C TRP A 310 -9.54 -7.12 4.64
N ASP A 311 -9.81 -8.42 4.63
CA ASP A 311 -8.95 -9.47 5.21
C ASP A 311 -8.61 -9.18 6.70
N LEU A 312 -9.63 -8.73 7.46
CA LEU A 312 -9.54 -8.41 8.88
C LEU A 312 -10.26 -9.48 9.72
N ASP A 313 -9.71 -9.75 10.90
CA ASP A 313 -10.34 -10.64 11.87
C ASP A 313 -11.44 -9.89 12.65
N PHE A 314 -12.67 -10.35 12.51
CA PHE A 314 -13.81 -9.76 13.21
C PHE A 314 -13.76 -9.93 14.73
N ASN A 315 -13.09 -10.98 15.21
CA ASN A 315 -12.97 -11.32 16.64
C ASN A 315 -11.68 -10.80 17.28
N ALA A 316 -10.95 -9.94 16.59
CA ALA A 316 -9.68 -9.37 17.05
C ALA A 316 -9.82 -8.38 18.22
#